data_3d12d8a6c3ecdff868864c8b2454fe48
#
_entry.id   3d12d8a6c3ecdff868864c8b2454fe48
#
_cell.length_a   1.000
_cell.length_b   1.000
_cell.length_c   1.000
_cell.angle_alpha   90.00
_cell.angle_beta   90.00
_cell.angle_gamma   90.00
#
_symmetry.space_group_name_H-M   'P 1'
#
loop_
_entity.id
_entity.type
_entity.pdbx_description
1 polymer ?
#
loop_
_entity_poly.entity_id
_entity_poly.type
_entity_poly.pdbx_seq_one_letter_code
_entity_poly.pdbx_strand_id
1 'polypeptide(L)'
;RLAATQSAAGGRAANWNWNREEAAIRRMAESARVKFAPADQASPGGTVIRLRSVSSAKTAPKEADPEDDPSPAPGSFIQNDIGNAQTMIAQHGAVLRYVLGRGWHVWDGKRYALDPEAIIARRHAHETSAAMLETAAALPFGKGKIKRVKWAISSGNSGRISGMLEQAKPYIHSESDDLDADPWLLNCQNGTVDLRTSELRPHDQADLITNICATHYDRSATCPIWLRFLSEIFDGDTDLVDFLQRALGYSLTGSTKEQVVFILHGSGANGKSVLLETVSAILADYVESAASETFTSNPQASIPNDGASLAAARCVSVVEPEHGRHLAEGLVKQATGG
;
A
#
# COMPACT_ATOMS: atom_id res chain seq x y z
N ARG A 1 0.49 -12.99 18.94
CA ARG A 1 0.49 -11.56 19.35
C ARG A 1 -0.92 -10.98 19.53
N LEU A 2 -1.92 -11.45 18.80
CA LEU A 2 -3.34 -11.04 19.00
C LEU A 2 -3.89 -11.45 20.39
N ALA A 3 -3.43 -12.58 20.93
CA ALA A 3 -3.87 -13.04 22.27
C ALA A 3 -3.33 -12.17 23.43
N ALA A 4 -2.21 -11.44 23.22
CA ALA A 4 -1.63 -10.59 24.27
C ALA A 4 -2.31 -9.22 24.39
N THR A 5 -2.95 -8.72 23.33
CA THR A 5 -3.70 -7.46 23.35
C THR A 5 -5.10 -7.62 23.95
N GLN A 6 -5.65 -8.82 23.96
CA GLN A 6 -6.94 -9.10 24.62
C GLN A 6 -6.88 -9.02 26.15
N SER A 7 -5.69 -9.15 26.74
CA SER A 7 -5.52 -9.14 28.21
C SER A 7 -5.44 -7.72 28.83
N ALA A 8 -5.20 -6.69 28.03
CA ALA A 8 -5.03 -5.32 28.55
C ALA A 8 -6.33 -4.48 28.54
N ALA A 9 -7.33 -4.88 27.78
CA ALA A 9 -8.64 -4.22 27.77
C ALA A 9 -9.57 -4.93 28.76
N GLY A 10 -9.45 -4.58 30.04
CA GLY A 10 -10.38 -5.06 31.08
C GLY A 10 -11.78 -4.55 30.79
N GLY A 11 -12.72 -5.46 30.59
CA GLY A 11 -14.11 -5.14 30.41
C GLY A 11 -14.77 -5.78 29.17
N ARG A 12 -15.83 -5.21 28.69
CA ARG A 12 -16.73 -5.75 27.63
C ARG A 12 -16.07 -6.02 26.28
N ALA A 13 -14.92 -5.42 25.96
CA ALA A 13 -14.18 -5.64 24.73
C ALA A 13 -13.52 -7.04 24.65
N ALA A 14 -13.27 -7.72 25.75
CA ALA A 14 -12.63 -9.03 25.79
C ALA A 14 -13.41 -10.17 25.10
N ASN A 15 -14.72 -9.98 24.86
CA ASN A 15 -15.59 -10.96 24.22
C ASN A 15 -16.00 -10.57 22.78
N TRP A 16 -15.34 -9.55 22.22
CA TRP A 16 -15.64 -9.07 20.87
C TRP A 16 -15.11 -10.04 19.81
N ASN A 17 -15.97 -10.56 18.96
CA ASN A 17 -15.59 -11.49 17.89
C ASN A 17 -15.44 -10.73 16.57
N TRP A 18 -14.23 -10.31 16.27
CA TRP A 18 -13.84 -9.54 15.10
C TRP A 18 -14.25 -10.15 13.75
N ASN A 19 -14.33 -11.49 13.69
CA ASN A 19 -14.75 -12.18 12.44
C ASN A 19 -16.24 -11.98 12.10
N ARG A 20 -17.03 -11.37 12.98
CA ARG A 20 -18.45 -11.05 12.74
C ARG A 20 -18.67 -9.61 12.28
N GLU A 21 -17.64 -8.78 12.26
CA GLU A 21 -17.74 -7.35 11.98
C GLU A 21 -17.60 -7.00 10.48
N GLU A 22 -17.49 -7.98 9.61
CA GLU A 22 -17.38 -7.80 8.14
C GLU A 22 -18.58 -7.02 7.57
N ALA A 23 -19.76 -7.16 8.16
CA ALA A 23 -20.94 -6.42 7.74
C ALA A 23 -20.85 -4.90 7.96
N ALA A 24 -19.99 -4.45 8.89
CA ALA A 24 -19.79 -3.01 9.10
C ALA A 24 -19.19 -2.35 7.86
N ILE A 25 -18.20 -2.98 7.23
CA ILE A 25 -17.58 -2.49 5.98
C ILE A 25 -18.63 -2.38 4.87
N ARG A 26 -19.50 -3.38 4.73
CA ARG A 26 -20.54 -3.37 3.70
C ARG A 26 -21.49 -2.19 3.84
N ARG A 27 -22.04 -1.97 5.03
CA ARG A 27 -22.97 -0.85 5.26
C ARG A 27 -22.29 0.50 5.07
N MET A 28 -21.03 0.62 5.51
CA MET A 28 -20.24 1.80 5.27
C MET A 28 -20.02 2.03 3.76
N ALA A 29 -19.69 1.00 3.00
CA ALA A 29 -19.51 1.07 1.55
C ALA A 29 -20.84 1.42 0.82
N GLU A 30 -21.97 0.81 1.21
CA GLU A 30 -23.29 1.15 0.67
C GLU A 30 -23.67 2.60 0.96
N SER A 31 -23.37 3.08 2.16
CA SER A 31 -23.62 4.47 2.56
C SER A 31 -22.78 5.46 1.74
N ALA A 32 -21.51 5.17 1.52
CA ALA A 32 -20.62 5.96 0.66
C ALA A 32 -21.17 6.03 -0.78
N ARG A 33 -21.60 4.88 -1.33
CA ARG A 33 -22.17 4.80 -2.68
C ARG A 33 -23.40 5.68 -2.86
N VAL A 34 -24.33 5.66 -1.91
CA VAL A 34 -25.61 6.41 -2.03
C VAL A 34 -25.38 7.92 -2.03
N LYS A 35 -24.43 8.41 -1.24
CA LYS A 35 -24.23 9.85 -1.04
C LYS A 35 -23.09 10.45 -1.84
N PHE A 36 -21.99 9.71 -2.05
CA PHE A 36 -20.74 10.26 -2.55
C PHE A 36 -20.29 9.70 -3.91
N ALA A 37 -21.07 8.79 -4.54
CA ALA A 37 -20.76 8.31 -5.89
C ALA A 37 -20.76 9.48 -6.88
N PRO A 38 -19.72 9.63 -7.71
CA PRO A 38 -19.65 10.68 -8.72
C PRO A 38 -20.81 10.49 -9.71
N ALA A 39 -21.52 11.58 -10.01
CA ALA A 39 -22.39 11.62 -11.18
C ALA A 39 -21.51 11.40 -12.42
N ASP A 40 -21.91 10.47 -13.29
CA ASP A 40 -21.23 10.04 -14.52
C ASP A 40 -20.26 11.08 -15.10
N GLN A 41 -18.97 10.86 -14.95
CA GLN A 41 -17.94 11.53 -15.75
C GLN A 41 -17.19 10.47 -16.54
N ALA A 42 -17.45 10.50 -17.85
CA ALA A 42 -16.70 9.74 -18.85
C ALA A 42 -15.19 10.05 -18.73
N SER A 43 -14.39 9.00 -18.61
CA SER A 43 -12.93 9.09 -18.53
C SER A 43 -12.33 9.63 -19.82
N PRO A 44 -11.41 10.60 -19.77
CA PRO A 44 -10.50 10.86 -20.88
C PRO A 44 -9.31 9.89 -20.82
N GLY A 45 -9.02 9.29 -21.97
CA GLY A 45 -8.10 8.19 -22.19
C GLY A 45 -6.70 8.39 -21.64
N GLY A 46 -6.25 7.38 -20.95
CA GLY A 46 -4.86 7.19 -20.58
C GLY A 46 -3.99 6.87 -21.79
N THR A 47 -2.95 7.65 -22.01
CA THR A 47 -1.96 7.43 -23.08
C THR A 47 -1.06 6.25 -22.72
N VAL A 48 -1.26 5.11 -23.34
CA VAL A 48 -0.36 3.97 -23.24
C VAL A 48 0.88 4.26 -24.09
N ILE A 49 2.02 4.51 -23.44
CA ILE A 49 3.31 4.60 -24.14
C ILE A 49 3.76 3.19 -24.49
N ARG A 50 3.52 2.78 -25.74
CA ARG A 50 4.15 1.59 -26.32
C ARG A 50 5.59 1.90 -26.69
N LEU A 51 6.54 1.28 -26.02
CA LEU A 51 7.93 1.26 -26.46
C LEU A 51 8.01 0.56 -27.81
N ARG A 52 8.34 1.32 -28.84
CA ARG A 52 8.63 0.79 -30.19
C ARG A 52 9.94 0.02 -30.15
N SER A 53 9.91 -1.23 -30.57
CA SER A 53 11.11 -1.98 -30.91
C SER A 53 11.84 -1.30 -32.07
N VAL A 54 13.09 -0.92 -31.86
CA VAL A 54 13.96 -0.42 -32.94
C VAL A 54 14.40 -1.62 -33.76
N SER A 55 13.93 -1.70 -34.99
CA SER A 55 14.39 -2.63 -36.00
C SER A 55 15.80 -2.24 -36.43
N SER A 56 16.77 -3.11 -36.19
CA SER A 56 18.15 -2.94 -36.65
C SER A 56 18.27 -3.36 -38.12
N ALA A 57 18.81 -2.47 -38.94
CA ALA A 57 19.18 -2.74 -40.34
C ALA A 57 20.28 -3.81 -40.41
N LYS A 58 20.10 -4.77 -41.31
CA LYS A 58 21.06 -5.80 -41.68
C LYS A 58 22.33 -5.19 -42.29
N THR A 59 23.46 -5.37 -41.63
CA THR A 59 24.76 -5.36 -42.30
C THR A 59 25.32 -6.80 -42.32
N ALA A 60 25.84 -7.23 -43.47
CA ALA A 60 26.33 -8.59 -43.67
C ALA A 60 27.52 -8.95 -42.76
N PRO A 61 27.68 -10.20 -42.32
CA PRO A 61 28.68 -10.60 -41.38
C PRO A 61 30.06 -10.69 -42.05
N LYS A 62 31.04 -10.07 -41.40
CA LYS A 62 32.47 -10.34 -41.59
C LYS A 62 32.77 -11.63 -40.83
N GLU A 63 33.46 -12.60 -41.45
CA GLU A 63 33.89 -13.84 -40.80
C GLU A 63 34.68 -13.48 -39.52
N ALA A 64 34.22 -13.98 -38.39
CA ALA A 64 34.78 -13.75 -37.09
C ALA A 64 35.84 -14.79 -36.77
N ASP A 65 37.01 -14.36 -36.28
CA ASP A 65 38.07 -15.18 -35.73
C ASP A 65 37.57 -16.06 -34.57
N PRO A 66 37.94 -17.33 -34.44
CA PRO A 66 37.39 -18.23 -33.40
C PRO A 66 37.80 -17.90 -31.97
N GLU A 67 38.46 -16.77 -31.71
CA GLU A 67 38.83 -16.29 -30.37
C GLU A 67 37.86 -15.22 -29.81
N ASP A 68 36.90 -14.75 -30.58
CA ASP A 68 35.94 -13.75 -30.09
C ASP A 68 34.94 -14.38 -29.13
N ASP A 69 34.77 -13.72 -28.00
CA ASP A 69 33.78 -14.00 -26.97
C ASP A 69 32.38 -14.08 -27.64
N PRO A 70 31.66 -15.19 -27.57
CA PRO A 70 30.37 -15.30 -28.28
C PRO A 70 29.48 -14.15 -27.89
N SER A 71 28.96 -13.42 -28.90
CA SER A 71 27.99 -12.38 -28.72
C SER A 71 26.98 -12.78 -27.65
N PRO A 72 26.64 -11.91 -26.71
CA PRO A 72 25.72 -12.25 -25.65
C PRO A 72 24.46 -12.87 -26.27
N ALA A 73 24.02 -14.03 -25.79
CA ALA A 73 22.81 -14.67 -26.22
C ALA A 73 21.64 -13.66 -26.15
N PRO A 74 20.66 -13.70 -27.07
CA PRO A 74 19.49 -12.82 -26.98
C PRO A 74 18.90 -12.86 -25.57
N GLY A 75 18.86 -11.69 -24.89
CA GLY A 75 18.41 -11.59 -23.50
C GLY A 75 19.51 -11.63 -22.43
N SER A 76 20.81 -11.76 -22.80
CA SER A 76 21.90 -11.61 -21.82
C SER A 76 22.32 -10.15 -21.69
N PHE A 77 22.34 -9.66 -20.45
CA PHE A 77 22.77 -8.30 -20.13
C PHE A 77 24.29 -8.18 -19.96
N ILE A 78 24.81 -6.96 -20.08
CA ILE A 78 26.24 -6.67 -19.91
C ILE A 78 26.69 -7.06 -18.48
N GLN A 79 27.95 -7.57 -18.35
CA GLN A 79 28.51 -7.95 -17.07
C GLN A 79 28.99 -6.73 -16.27
N ASN A 80 28.05 -5.97 -15.74
CA ASN A 80 28.25 -4.85 -14.82
C ASN A 80 27.02 -4.73 -13.88
N ASP A 81 27.03 -3.77 -12.97
CA ASP A 81 25.96 -3.64 -11.97
C ASP A 81 24.62 -3.24 -12.62
N ILE A 82 24.64 -2.51 -13.75
CA ILE A 82 23.44 -2.21 -14.54
C ILE A 82 22.87 -3.50 -15.16
N GLY A 83 23.72 -4.34 -15.76
CA GLY A 83 23.27 -5.61 -16.33
C GLY A 83 22.75 -6.59 -15.26
N ASN A 84 23.34 -6.57 -14.07
CA ASN A 84 22.82 -7.32 -12.92
C ASN A 84 21.43 -6.81 -12.51
N ALA A 85 21.24 -5.49 -12.44
CA ALA A 85 19.96 -4.88 -12.15
C ALA A 85 18.89 -5.22 -13.20
N GLN A 86 19.23 -5.14 -14.49
CA GLN A 86 18.34 -5.52 -15.58
C GLN A 86 17.95 -7.01 -15.50
N THR A 87 18.89 -7.89 -15.11
CA THR A 87 18.60 -9.30 -14.88
C THR A 87 17.60 -9.49 -13.73
N MET A 88 17.83 -8.79 -12.61
CA MET A 88 16.93 -8.82 -11.46
C MET A 88 15.53 -8.33 -11.83
N ILE A 89 15.44 -7.24 -12.60
CA ILE A 89 14.17 -6.68 -13.05
C ILE A 89 13.43 -7.63 -13.99
N ALA A 90 14.15 -8.30 -14.91
CA ALA A 90 13.56 -9.29 -15.78
C ALA A 90 12.94 -10.47 -15.01
N GLN A 91 13.51 -10.84 -13.86
CA GLN A 91 13.04 -11.93 -13.03
C GLN A 91 11.99 -11.49 -11.99
N HIS A 92 12.17 -10.34 -11.37
CA HIS A 92 11.41 -9.92 -10.18
C HIS A 92 10.75 -8.53 -10.32
N GLY A 93 10.97 -7.81 -11.43
CA GLY A 93 10.47 -6.44 -11.58
C GLY A 93 8.94 -6.31 -11.53
N ALA A 94 8.20 -7.38 -11.85
CA ALA A 94 6.74 -7.37 -11.73
C ALA A 94 6.27 -7.17 -10.28
N VAL A 95 7.02 -7.70 -9.31
CA VAL A 95 6.64 -7.65 -7.88
C VAL A 95 7.35 -6.56 -7.10
N LEU A 96 8.27 -5.81 -7.70
CA LEU A 96 9.07 -4.78 -7.05
C LEU A 96 8.66 -3.38 -7.51
N ARG A 97 8.62 -2.43 -6.57
CA ARG A 97 8.50 -0.99 -6.83
C ARG A 97 9.46 -0.23 -5.92
N TYR A 98 9.97 0.86 -6.44
CA TYR A 98 10.74 1.82 -5.66
C TYR A 98 10.08 3.18 -5.71
N VAL A 99 9.75 3.75 -4.56
CA VAL A 99 9.06 5.04 -4.44
C VAL A 99 9.97 6.04 -3.74
N LEU A 100 10.21 7.17 -4.38
CA LEU A 100 11.08 8.20 -3.83
C LEU A 100 10.52 8.72 -2.49
N GLY A 101 11.38 8.76 -1.48
CA GLY A 101 10.98 9.15 -0.12
C GLY A 101 10.26 8.08 0.70
N ARG A 102 9.72 7.02 0.07
CA ARG A 102 9.03 5.90 0.75
C ARG A 102 9.82 4.60 0.70
N GLY A 103 10.77 4.43 -0.25
CA GLY A 103 11.63 3.27 -0.33
C GLY A 103 11.08 2.11 -1.17
N TRP A 104 11.56 0.91 -0.89
CA TRP A 104 11.16 -0.31 -1.59
C TRP A 104 9.79 -0.79 -1.16
N HIS A 105 9.00 -1.25 -2.14
CA HIS A 105 7.72 -1.90 -1.94
C HIS A 105 7.71 -3.21 -2.70
N VAL A 106 7.10 -4.23 -2.11
CA VAL A 106 7.04 -5.58 -2.66
C VAL A 106 5.61 -6.08 -2.66
N TRP A 107 5.19 -6.62 -3.79
CA TRP A 107 3.88 -7.26 -3.92
C TRP A 107 3.82 -8.54 -3.09
N ASP A 108 2.92 -8.57 -2.10
CA ASP A 108 2.74 -9.71 -1.19
C ASP A 108 1.61 -10.67 -1.60
N GLY A 109 1.04 -10.46 -2.79
CA GLY A 109 -0.13 -11.18 -3.29
C GLY A 109 -1.44 -10.42 -3.13
N LYS A 110 -1.43 -9.31 -2.37
CA LYS A 110 -2.62 -8.50 -2.08
C LYS A 110 -2.37 -7.00 -2.24
N ARG A 111 -1.16 -6.55 -1.99
CA ARG A 111 -0.74 -5.13 -2.04
C ARG A 111 0.75 -4.98 -2.27
N TYR A 112 1.19 -3.77 -2.54
CA TYR A 112 2.60 -3.41 -2.49
C TYR A 112 2.99 -2.99 -1.06
N ALA A 113 3.39 -3.96 -0.25
CA ALA A 113 3.82 -3.72 1.13
C ALA A 113 5.18 -3.01 1.15
N LEU A 114 5.36 -2.07 2.07
CA LEU A 114 6.66 -1.45 2.33
C LEU A 114 7.68 -2.53 2.74
N ASP A 115 8.85 -2.49 2.15
CA ASP A 115 10.00 -3.36 2.46
C ASP A 115 11.08 -2.57 3.21
N PRO A 116 10.99 -2.49 4.55
CA PRO A 116 11.95 -1.72 5.33
C PRO A 116 13.35 -2.25 5.12
N GLU A 117 14.32 -1.32 4.91
CA GLU A 117 15.73 -1.66 4.66
C GLU A 117 15.98 -2.54 3.42
N ALA A 118 14.99 -2.67 2.53
CA ALA A 118 15.07 -3.48 1.31
C ALA A 118 15.42 -4.96 1.58
N ILE A 119 14.86 -5.54 2.64
CA ILE A 119 15.16 -6.93 3.04
C ILE A 119 14.72 -7.93 1.97
N ILE A 120 13.48 -7.79 1.49
CA ILE A 120 12.90 -8.69 0.48
C ILE A 120 13.53 -8.40 -0.90
N ALA A 121 13.67 -7.12 -1.26
CA ALA A 121 14.34 -6.74 -2.49
C ALA A 121 15.79 -7.28 -2.54
N ARG A 122 16.52 -7.25 -1.43
CA ARG A 122 17.88 -7.83 -1.31
C ARG A 122 17.87 -9.35 -1.45
N ARG A 123 16.83 -10.04 -0.95
CA ARG A 123 16.66 -11.49 -1.16
C ARG A 123 16.51 -11.80 -2.65
N HIS A 124 15.71 -11.04 -3.38
CA HIS A 124 15.57 -11.18 -4.83
C HIS A 124 16.89 -10.91 -5.58
N ALA A 125 17.70 -9.97 -5.11
CA ALA A 125 19.05 -9.76 -5.66
C ALA A 125 19.96 -10.97 -5.42
N HIS A 126 19.87 -11.64 -4.27
CA HIS A 126 20.61 -12.90 -4.00
C HIS A 126 20.10 -14.03 -4.90
N GLU A 127 18.79 -14.20 -5.06
CA GLU A 127 18.19 -15.19 -5.95
C GLU A 127 18.64 -14.98 -7.40
N THR A 128 18.66 -13.72 -7.86
CA THR A 128 19.20 -13.34 -9.18
C THR A 128 20.65 -13.77 -9.35
N SER A 129 21.50 -13.47 -8.37
CA SER A 129 22.92 -13.86 -8.39
C SER A 129 23.09 -15.37 -8.45
N ALA A 130 22.28 -16.14 -7.71
CA ALA A 130 22.28 -17.60 -7.75
C ALA A 130 21.84 -18.14 -9.11
N ALA A 131 20.76 -17.60 -9.68
CA ALA A 131 20.27 -17.99 -11.01
C ALA A 131 21.28 -17.67 -12.13
N MET A 132 22.02 -16.56 -12.01
CA MET A 132 23.12 -16.24 -12.93
C MET A 132 24.23 -17.31 -12.86
N LEU A 133 24.55 -17.81 -11.67
CA LEU A 133 25.56 -18.86 -11.49
C LEU A 133 25.09 -20.20 -12.09
N GLU A 134 23.84 -20.58 -11.87
CA GLU A 134 23.24 -21.78 -12.47
C GLU A 134 23.27 -21.71 -14.01
N THR A 135 22.85 -20.57 -14.56
CA THR A 135 22.86 -20.33 -16.00
C THR A 135 24.30 -20.42 -16.56
N ALA A 136 25.27 -19.81 -15.87
CA ALA A 136 26.68 -19.87 -16.27
C ALA A 136 27.25 -21.29 -16.17
N ALA A 137 26.89 -22.07 -15.16
CA ALA A 137 27.32 -23.43 -14.95
C ALA A 137 26.80 -24.40 -16.03
N ALA A 138 25.62 -24.12 -16.60
CA ALA A 138 25.02 -24.93 -17.67
C ALA A 138 25.70 -24.75 -19.05
N LEU A 139 26.54 -23.72 -19.23
CA LEU A 139 27.21 -23.47 -20.51
C LEU A 139 28.26 -24.56 -20.84
N PRO A 140 28.52 -24.83 -22.14
CA PRO A 140 29.64 -25.70 -22.57
C PRO A 140 30.96 -25.23 -21.99
N PHE A 141 31.86 -26.20 -21.70
CA PHE A 141 33.18 -25.88 -21.13
C PHE A 141 34.02 -25.03 -22.13
N GLY A 142 34.57 -23.92 -21.63
CA GLY A 142 35.37 -23.00 -22.42
C GLY A 142 35.70 -21.70 -21.65
N LYS A 143 36.48 -20.83 -22.27
CA LYS A 143 36.89 -19.53 -21.67
C LYS A 143 35.64 -18.67 -21.30
N GLY A 144 34.59 -18.67 -22.15
CA GLY A 144 33.36 -17.96 -21.90
C GLY A 144 32.60 -18.43 -20.64
N LYS A 145 32.48 -19.76 -20.42
CA LYS A 145 31.93 -20.33 -19.19
C LYS A 145 32.67 -19.86 -17.97
N ILE A 146 34.03 -19.98 -18.01
CA ILE A 146 34.86 -19.59 -16.87
C ILE A 146 34.65 -18.10 -16.51
N LYS A 147 34.62 -17.23 -17.52
CA LYS A 147 34.38 -15.79 -17.33
C LYS A 147 33.02 -15.53 -16.71
N ARG A 148 31.93 -16.16 -17.22
CA ARG A 148 30.56 -15.99 -16.71
C ARG A 148 30.39 -16.54 -15.30
N VAL A 149 30.97 -17.69 -14.98
CA VAL A 149 30.97 -18.26 -13.63
C VAL A 149 31.66 -17.31 -12.63
N LYS A 150 32.83 -16.79 -12.98
CA LYS A 150 33.55 -15.82 -12.14
C LYS A 150 32.74 -14.56 -11.91
N TRP A 151 32.07 -14.05 -12.98
CA TRP A 151 31.18 -12.90 -12.87
C TRP A 151 30.01 -13.20 -11.93
N ALA A 152 29.30 -14.29 -12.12
CA ALA A 152 28.14 -14.68 -11.29
C ALA A 152 28.52 -14.81 -9.81
N ILE A 153 29.64 -15.48 -9.51
CA ILE A 153 30.17 -15.57 -8.14
C ILE A 153 30.44 -14.18 -7.57
N SER A 154 31.11 -13.31 -8.33
CA SER A 154 31.42 -11.95 -7.87
C SER A 154 30.15 -11.08 -7.70
N SER A 155 29.10 -11.35 -8.47
CA SER A 155 27.81 -10.63 -8.38
C SER A 155 27.08 -10.88 -7.06
N GLY A 156 27.38 -11.99 -6.37
CA GLY A 156 26.88 -12.28 -5.02
C GLY A 156 27.59 -11.53 -3.90
N ASN A 157 28.67 -10.78 -4.18
CA ASN A 157 29.35 -9.99 -3.17
C ASN A 157 28.48 -8.80 -2.72
N SER A 158 28.57 -8.44 -1.44
CA SER A 158 27.75 -7.40 -0.80
C SER A 158 27.71 -6.06 -1.57
N GLY A 159 28.88 -5.59 -2.05
CA GLY A 159 28.95 -4.34 -2.83
C GLY A 159 28.18 -4.43 -4.16
N ARG A 160 28.24 -5.58 -4.87
CA ARG A 160 27.51 -5.78 -6.13
C ARG A 160 26.02 -6.01 -5.92
N ILE A 161 25.63 -6.69 -4.85
CA ILE A 161 24.22 -6.78 -4.44
C ILE A 161 23.66 -5.38 -4.17
N SER A 162 24.38 -4.55 -3.44
CA SER A 162 23.95 -3.14 -3.21
C SER A 162 23.94 -2.34 -4.51
N GLY A 163 24.96 -2.51 -5.37
CA GLY A 163 25.00 -1.88 -6.70
C GLY A 163 23.83 -2.33 -7.59
N MET A 164 23.47 -3.61 -7.57
CA MET A 164 22.31 -4.16 -8.29
C MET A 164 21.02 -3.46 -7.85
N LEU A 165 20.78 -3.33 -6.55
CA LEU A 165 19.60 -2.65 -6.01
C LEU A 165 19.57 -1.16 -6.39
N GLU A 166 20.71 -0.46 -6.28
CA GLU A 166 20.76 0.97 -6.65
C GLU A 166 20.49 1.17 -8.14
N GLN A 167 21.05 0.35 -9.00
CA GLN A 167 20.86 0.44 -10.44
C GLN A 167 19.47 -0.05 -10.89
N ALA A 168 18.74 -0.80 -10.06
CA ALA A 168 17.37 -1.22 -10.35
C ALA A 168 16.34 -0.11 -10.17
N LYS A 169 16.55 0.80 -9.20
CA LYS A 169 15.60 1.85 -8.82
C LYS A 169 15.01 2.63 -10.01
N PRO A 170 15.82 3.13 -10.97
CA PRO A 170 15.28 3.91 -12.09
C PRO A 170 14.30 3.16 -13.01
N TYR A 171 14.38 1.84 -13.03
CA TYR A 171 13.56 1.01 -13.92
C TYR A 171 12.24 0.54 -13.32
N ILE A 172 12.14 0.56 -12.00
CA ILE A 172 10.94 0.14 -11.22
C ILE A 172 10.41 1.28 -10.36
N HIS A 173 10.79 2.50 -10.69
CA HIS A 173 10.33 3.70 -10.02
C HIS A 173 8.82 3.89 -10.22
N SER A 174 8.13 4.29 -9.16
CA SER A 174 6.77 4.81 -9.16
C SER A 174 6.75 6.13 -8.40
N GLU A 175 5.96 7.08 -8.86
CA GLU A 175 5.73 8.31 -8.10
C GLU A 175 4.87 8.01 -6.87
N SER A 176 4.98 8.83 -5.84
CA SER A 176 4.19 8.65 -4.62
C SER A 176 2.69 8.76 -4.89
N ASP A 177 2.30 9.60 -5.84
CA ASP A 177 0.91 9.87 -6.20
C ASP A 177 0.29 8.77 -7.07
N ASP A 178 1.12 7.87 -7.63
CA ASP A 178 0.63 6.69 -8.35
C ASP A 178 0.10 5.62 -7.39
N LEU A 179 0.60 5.63 -6.15
CA LEU A 179 0.18 4.68 -5.13
C LEU A 179 -1.18 5.09 -4.52
N ASP A 180 -2.05 4.10 -4.31
CA ASP A 180 -3.37 4.32 -3.72
C ASP A 180 -4.20 5.41 -4.45
N ALA A 181 -3.93 5.63 -5.74
CA ALA A 181 -4.45 6.77 -6.52
C ALA A 181 -5.98 6.75 -6.71
N ASP A 182 -6.61 5.57 -6.74
CA ASP A 182 -8.08 5.51 -6.82
C ASP A 182 -8.72 5.53 -5.42
N PRO A 183 -9.34 6.64 -5.01
CA PRO A 183 -9.91 6.79 -3.68
C PRO A 183 -11.13 5.89 -3.43
N TRP A 184 -11.65 5.22 -4.44
CA TRP A 184 -12.82 4.35 -4.35
C TRP A 184 -12.49 2.87 -4.24
N LEU A 185 -11.23 2.47 -4.36
CA LEU A 185 -10.80 1.09 -4.20
C LEU A 185 -10.43 0.83 -2.74
N LEU A 186 -11.14 -0.07 -2.08
CA LEU A 186 -10.86 -0.50 -0.71
C LEU A 186 -10.32 -1.94 -0.73
N ASN A 187 -9.08 -2.12 -0.32
CA ASN A 187 -8.43 -3.42 -0.31
C ASN A 187 -8.76 -4.20 0.96
N CYS A 188 -9.37 -5.35 0.82
CA CYS A 188 -9.74 -6.27 1.89
C CYS A 188 -8.91 -7.55 1.81
N GLN A 189 -8.96 -8.42 2.83
CA GLN A 189 -8.16 -9.65 2.87
C GLN A 189 -8.47 -10.64 1.72
N ASN A 190 -9.66 -10.59 1.15
CA ASN A 190 -10.12 -11.50 0.10
C ASN A 190 -10.30 -10.85 -1.28
N GLY A 191 -9.85 -9.61 -1.46
CA GLY A 191 -9.93 -8.89 -2.73
C GLY A 191 -10.07 -7.38 -2.55
N THR A 192 -10.16 -6.67 -3.66
CA THR A 192 -10.38 -5.23 -3.70
C THR A 192 -11.85 -4.93 -3.96
N VAL A 193 -12.47 -4.11 -3.12
CA VAL A 193 -13.87 -3.66 -3.25
C VAL A 193 -13.87 -2.33 -4.00
N ASP A 194 -14.61 -2.23 -5.09
CA ASP A 194 -14.97 -0.95 -5.68
C ASP A 194 -16.16 -0.35 -4.90
N LEU A 195 -15.93 0.71 -4.16
CA LEU A 195 -16.93 1.39 -3.33
C LEU A 195 -18.05 2.03 -4.16
N ARG A 196 -17.86 2.25 -5.46
CA ARG A 196 -18.89 2.78 -6.36
C ARG A 196 -19.98 1.74 -6.64
N THR A 197 -19.59 0.47 -6.75
CA THR A 197 -20.47 -0.64 -7.13
C THR A 197 -20.70 -1.63 -5.99
N SER A 198 -19.89 -1.58 -4.94
CA SER A 198 -19.81 -2.59 -3.87
C SER A 198 -19.46 -3.99 -4.39
N GLU A 199 -18.74 -4.07 -5.50
CA GLU A 199 -18.29 -5.32 -6.07
C GLU A 199 -16.88 -5.67 -5.57
N LEU A 200 -16.71 -6.93 -5.19
CA LEU A 200 -15.42 -7.50 -4.81
C LEU A 200 -14.77 -8.11 -6.05
N ARG A 201 -13.54 -7.76 -6.33
CA ARG A 201 -12.71 -8.38 -7.37
C ARG A 201 -11.38 -8.89 -6.82
N PRO A 202 -10.69 -9.80 -7.50
CA PRO A 202 -9.34 -10.21 -7.10
C PRO A 202 -8.40 -9.01 -6.95
N HIS A 203 -7.39 -9.18 -6.09
CA HIS A 203 -6.28 -8.21 -5.99
C HIS A 203 -5.57 -8.07 -7.34
N ASP A 204 -5.21 -6.85 -7.71
CA ASP A 204 -4.50 -6.55 -8.94
C ASP A 204 -3.29 -5.66 -8.67
N GLN A 205 -2.13 -6.06 -9.20
CA GLN A 205 -0.90 -5.27 -9.10
C GLN A 205 -1.03 -3.90 -9.79
N ALA A 206 -1.89 -3.80 -10.81
CA ALA A 206 -2.11 -2.56 -11.54
C ALA A 206 -2.79 -1.46 -10.70
N ASP A 207 -3.45 -1.84 -9.59
CA ASP A 207 -4.07 -0.88 -8.68
C ASP A 207 -3.05 -0.10 -7.85
N LEU A 208 -1.81 -0.57 -7.75
CA LEU A 208 -0.74 0.03 -6.95
C LEU A 208 -1.14 0.33 -5.50
N ILE A 209 -2.02 -0.50 -4.92
CA ILE A 209 -2.51 -0.31 -3.55
C ILE A 209 -1.44 -0.73 -2.55
N THR A 210 -1.22 0.09 -1.52
CA THR A 210 -0.26 -0.16 -0.44
C THR A 210 -0.93 -0.53 0.88
N ASN A 211 -2.19 -0.18 1.07
CA ASN A 211 -2.96 -0.39 2.29
C ASN A 211 -3.89 -1.60 2.19
N ILE A 212 -4.24 -2.21 3.34
CA ILE A 212 -5.20 -3.32 3.38
C ILE A 212 -5.99 -3.29 4.69
N CYS A 213 -7.31 -3.54 4.61
CA CYS A 213 -8.15 -3.79 5.78
C CYS A 213 -7.75 -5.11 6.46
N ALA A 214 -7.95 -5.21 7.77
CA ALA A 214 -7.72 -6.46 8.50
C ALA A 214 -8.76 -7.55 8.20
N THR A 215 -9.88 -7.20 7.58
CA THR A 215 -11.07 -8.06 7.44
C THR A 215 -11.31 -8.49 6.00
N HIS A 216 -12.15 -9.53 5.85
CA HIS A 216 -12.72 -9.94 4.57
C HIS A 216 -13.97 -9.11 4.27
N TYR A 217 -14.23 -8.85 2.99
CA TYR A 217 -15.51 -8.30 2.56
C TYR A 217 -16.50 -9.45 2.27
N ASP A 218 -17.64 -9.44 2.94
CA ASP A 218 -18.75 -10.34 2.68
C ASP A 218 -20.05 -9.55 2.55
N ARG A 219 -20.62 -9.59 1.35
CA ARG A 219 -21.88 -8.89 1.04
C ARG A 219 -23.09 -9.39 1.83
N SER A 220 -23.04 -10.63 2.31
CA SER A 220 -24.14 -11.25 3.07
C SER A 220 -23.99 -11.11 4.59
N ALA A 221 -22.86 -10.63 5.07
CA ALA A 221 -22.58 -10.54 6.50
C ALA A 221 -23.55 -9.65 7.25
N THR A 222 -23.88 -10.03 8.48
CA THR A 222 -24.74 -9.27 9.40
C THR A 222 -23.95 -8.87 10.64
N CYS A 223 -24.30 -7.75 11.27
CA CYS A 223 -23.61 -7.22 12.43
C CYS A 223 -24.56 -6.88 13.61
N PRO A 224 -25.32 -7.84 14.15
CA PRO A 224 -26.34 -7.57 15.15
C PRO A 224 -25.75 -6.97 16.45
N ILE A 225 -24.54 -7.37 16.85
CA ILE A 225 -23.88 -6.84 18.05
C ILE A 225 -23.51 -5.37 17.84
N TRP A 226 -22.95 -5.03 16.67
CA TRP A 226 -22.61 -3.65 16.33
C TRP A 226 -23.87 -2.75 16.30
N LEU A 227 -24.94 -3.21 15.68
CA LEU A 227 -26.19 -2.45 15.61
C LEU A 227 -26.80 -2.23 17.00
N ARG A 228 -26.75 -3.25 17.87
CA ARG A 228 -27.19 -3.10 19.26
C ARG A 228 -26.30 -2.10 20.01
N PHE A 229 -24.98 -2.20 19.87
CA PHE A 229 -24.05 -1.25 20.47
C PHE A 229 -24.34 0.18 20.03
N LEU A 230 -24.58 0.43 18.71
CA LEU A 230 -24.94 1.75 18.22
C LEU A 230 -26.27 2.23 18.80
N SER A 231 -27.28 1.37 18.87
CA SER A 231 -28.56 1.69 19.49
C SER A 231 -28.42 2.05 20.97
N GLU A 232 -27.56 1.34 21.71
CA GLU A 232 -27.30 1.61 23.13
C GLU A 232 -26.59 2.95 23.35
N ILE A 233 -25.56 3.29 22.54
CA ILE A 233 -24.78 4.53 22.73
C ILE A 233 -25.54 5.78 22.26
N PHE A 234 -26.50 5.62 21.37
CA PHE A 234 -27.36 6.71 20.85
C PHE A 234 -28.77 6.70 21.44
N ASP A 235 -29.02 5.92 22.49
CA ASP A 235 -30.34 5.84 23.16
C ASP A 235 -31.49 5.56 22.20
N GLY A 236 -31.26 4.71 21.19
CA GLY A 236 -32.22 4.33 20.17
C GLY A 236 -32.44 5.36 19.06
N ASP A 237 -31.73 6.48 19.03
CA ASP A 237 -31.83 7.49 17.98
C ASP A 237 -31.30 6.93 16.63
N THR A 238 -32.25 6.56 15.78
CA THR A 238 -31.99 5.99 14.46
C THR A 238 -31.34 6.99 13.49
N ASP A 239 -31.66 8.27 13.61
CA ASP A 239 -31.12 9.32 12.73
C ASP A 239 -29.63 9.54 12.99
N LEU A 240 -29.22 9.47 14.26
CA LEU A 240 -27.79 9.50 14.64
C LEU A 240 -27.06 8.24 14.18
N VAL A 241 -27.68 7.07 14.27
CA VAL A 241 -27.09 5.82 13.74
C VAL A 241 -26.87 5.94 12.23
N ASP A 242 -27.87 6.40 11.49
CA ASP A 242 -27.79 6.59 10.04
C ASP A 242 -26.77 7.67 9.65
N PHE A 243 -26.66 8.75 10.42
CA PHE A 243 -25.65 9.78 10.24
C PHE A 243 -24.24 9.18 10.43
N LEU A 244 -24.02 8.43 11.52
CA LEU A 244 -22.73 7.79 11.76
C LEU A 244 -22.36 6.80 10.66
N GLN A 245 -23.32 5.99 10.18
CA GLN A 245 -23.08 5.07 9.07
C GLN A 245 -22.63 5.81 7.80
N ARG A 246 -23.26 6.95 7.48
CA ARG A 246 -22.83 7.79 6.35
C ARG A 246 -21.44 8.39 6.57
N ALA A 247 -21.14 8.87 7.79
CA ALA A 247 -19.84 9.42 8.13
C ALA A 247 -18.72 8.35 7.99
N LEU A 248 -18.96 7.15 8.54
CA LEU A 248 -18.03 6.03 8.39
C LEU A 248 -17.92 5.57 6.93
N GLY A 249 -19.01 5.52 6.19
CA GLY A 249 -19.02 5.23 4.77
C GLY A 249 -18.18 6.22 3.95
N TYR A 250 -18.26 7.51 4.27
CA TYR A 250 -17.39 8.53 3.69
C TYR A 250 -15.93 8.31 4.04
N SER A 251 -15.64 7.95 5.30
CA SER A 251 -14.28 7.66 5.78
C SER A 251 -13.66 6.41 5.15
N LEU A 252 -14.42 5.54 4.46
CA LEU A 252 -13.86 4.44 3.66
C LEU A 252 -13.24 4.94 2.35
N THR A 253 -13.71 6.08 1.85
CA THR A 253 -13.19 6.65 0.61
C THR A 253 -11.93 7.47 0.91
N GLY A 254 -11.03 7.58 -0.08
CA GLY A 254 -9.92 8.53 -0.01
C GLY A 254 -10.33 9.96 -0.40
N SER A 255 -11.63 10.25 -0.51
CA SER A 255 -12.11 11.56 -0.96
C SER A 255 -12.17 12.56 0.18
N THR A 256 -11.60 13.73 -0.01
CA THR A 256 -11.67 14.88 0.90
C THR A 256 -12.67 15.95 0.43
N LYS A 257 -13.50 15.62 -0.54
CA LYS A 257 -14.38 16.56 -1.25
C LYS A 257 -15.36 17.33 -0.35
N GLU A 258 -15.79 16.71 0.75
CA GLU A 258 -16.73 17.35 1.69
C GLU A 258 -16.02 18.25 2.72
N GLN A 259 -14.70 18.17 2.83
CA GLN A 259 -13.87 19.01 3.74
C GLN A 259 -14.38 19.03 5.19
N VAL A 260 -14.70 17.86 5.74
CA VAL A 260 -15.38 17.73 7.05
C VAL A 260 -14.48 17.11 8.11
N VAL A 261 -14.72 17.48 9.37
CA VAL A 261 -14.18 16.85 10.57
C VAL A 261 -15.35 16.35 11.41
N PHE A 262 -15.29 15.11 11.88
CA PHE A 262 -16.27 14.55 12.79
C PHE A 262 -15.77 14.67 14.24
N ILE A 263 -16.55 15.31 15.10
CA ILE A 263 -16.23 15.47 16.51
C ILE A 263 -17.14 14.57 17.34
N LEU A 264 -16.54 13.58 18.00
CA LEU A 264 -17.23 12.69 18.92
C LEU A 264 -17.25 13.32 20.31
N HIS A 265 -18.38 13.89 20.70
CA HIS A 265 -18.56 14.55 22.00
C HIS A 265 -19.44 13.73 22.94
N GLY A 266 -19.21 13.83 24.23
CA GLY A 266 -20.07 13.25 25.27
C GLY A 266 -19.31 13.01 26.59
N SER A 267 -20.05 12.84 27.68
CA SER A 267 -19.51 12.50 28.99
C SER A 267 -18.78 11.15 28.96
N GLY A 268 -17.90 10.85 29.93
CA GLY A 268 -17.14 9.61 29.99
C GLY A 268 -18.00 8.34 29.91
N ALA A 269 -17.39 7.22 29.53
CA ALA A 269 -18.02 5.89 29.47
C ALA A 269 -19.21 5.74 28.48
N ASN A 270 -19.25 6.49 27.40
CA ASN A 270 -20.34 6.53 26.40
C ASN A 270 -19.99 5.85 25.06
N GLY A 271 -19.02 4.97 25.02
CA GLY A 271 -18.70 4.14 23.85
C GLY A 271 -17.81 4.77 22.77
N LYS A 272 -17.38 6.04 22.86
CA LYS A 272 -16.51 6.70 21.86
C LYS A 272 -15.24 5.90 21.53
N SER A 273 -14.50 5.46 22.55
CA SER A 273 -13.28 4.70 22.37
C SER A 273 -13.54 3.35 21.72
N VAL A 274 -14.59 2.65 22.14
CA VAL A 274 -15.00 1.36 21.54
C VAL A 274 -15.36 1.53 20.07
N LEU A 275 -16.06 2.62 19.71
CA LEU A 275 -16.40 2.95 18.34
C LEU A 275 -15.12 3.09 17.48
N LEU A 276 -14.19 3.95 17.92
CA LEU A 276 -12.95 4.21 17.19
C LEU A 276 -12.04 2.98 17.11
N GLU A 277 -11.90 2.24 18.21
CA GLU A 277 -11.13 0.99 18.25
C GLU A 277 -11.70 -0.06 17.29
N THR A 278 -13.03 -0.17 17.20
CA THR A 278 -13.69 -1.09 16.26
C THR A 278 -13.41 -0.69 14.82
N VAL A 279 -13.54 0.58 14.49
CA VAL A 279 -13.25 1.09 13.14
C VAL A 279 -11.78 0.88 12.78
N SER A 280 -10.87 1.20 13.70
CA SER A 280 -9.43 1.02 13.50
C SER A 280 -9.05 -0.44 13.30
N ALA A 281 -9.64 -1.35 14.07
CA ALA A 281 -9.37 -2.78 13.94
C ALA A 281 -9.88 -3.37 12.62
N ILE A 282 -10.96 -2.86 12.06
CA ILE A 282 -11.50 -3.29 10.77
C ILE A 282 -10.67 -2.74 9.61
N LEU A 283 -10.38 -1.44 9.64
CA LEU A 283 -9.76 -0.73 8.54
C LEU A 283 -8.22 -0.84 8.52
N ALA A 284 -7.62 -1.15 9.66
CA ALA A 284 -6.18 -1.37 9.83
C ALA A 284 -5.32 -0.26 9.21
N ASP A 285 -4.61 -0.53 8.11
CA ASP A 285 -3.69 0.42 7.48
C ASP A 285 -4.36 1.71 6.95
N TYR A 286 -5.68 1.70 6.76
CA TYR A 286 -6.42 2.88 6.33
C TYR A 286 -6.75 3.85 7.47
N VAL A 287 -6.48 3.47 8.73
CA VAL A 287 -6.70 4.33 9.90
C VAL A 287 -5.38 4.64 10.57
N GLU A 288 -5.12 5.92 10.76
CA GLU A 288 -3.98 6.42 11.51
C GLU A 288 -4.46 7.07 12.81
N SER A 289 -3.70 6.87 13.89
CA SER A 289 -3.93 7.55 15.16
C SER A 289 -2.86 8.61 15.36
N ALA A 290 -3.24 9.87 15.25
CA ALA A 290 -2.31 10.97 15.41
C ALA A 290 -2.31 11.50 16.85
N ALA A 291 -1.14 11.90 17.32
CA ALA A 291 -1.03 12.60 18.61
C ALA A 291 -1.77 13.93 18.56
N SER A 292 -2.38 14.35 19.67
CA SER A 292 -3.12 15.60 19.74
C SER A 292 -2.24 16.82 19.41
N GLU A 293 -0.93 16.74 19.72
CA GLU A 293 0.06 17.75 19.42
C GLU A 293 0.21 18.03 17.93
N THR A 294 -0.01 17.04 17.09
CA THR A 294 0.06 17.16 15.60
C THR A 294 -0.96 18.18 15.08
N PHE A 295 -2.15 18.21 15.69
CA PHE A 295 -3.25 19.08 15.26
C PHE A 295 -3.52 20.25 16.19
N THR A 296 -2.64 20.51 17.15
CA THR A 296 -2.73 21.69 18.03
C THR A 296 -1.68 22.73 17.68
N SER A 297 -2.05 24.02 17.83
CA SER A 297 -1.14 25.13 17.60
C SER A 297 -0.05 25.16 18.67
N ASN A 298 1.15 24.67 18.32
CA ASN A 298 2.36 24.87 19.09
C ASN A 298 3.39 25.60 18.22
N PRO A 299 3.73 26.87 18.50
CA PRO A 299 4.67 27.64 17.70
C PRO A 299 6.09 27.06 17.64
N GLN A 300 6.42 26.10 18.48
CA GLN A 300 7.76 25.50 18.59
C GLN A 300 7.83 24.05 18.08
N ALA A 301 6.72 23.46 17.66
CA ALA A 301 6.74 22.13 17.08
C ALA A 301 7.16 22.23 15.61
N SER A 302 8.34 21.72 15.29
CA SER A 302 8.65 21.30 13.92
C SER A 302 7.60 20.29 13.50
N ILE A 303 7.07 20.40 12.28
CA ILE A 303 6.16 19.40 11.71
C ILE A 303 6.88 18.04 11.81
N PRO A 304 6.37 17.11 12.63
CA PRO A 304 6.97 15.78 12.68
C PRO A 304 6.93 15.15 11.28
N ASN A 305 7.81 14.17 11.02
CA ASN A 305 7.81 13.36 9.79
C ASN A 305 6.48 12.59 9.54
N ASP A 306 5.49 12.80 10.36
CA ASP A 306 4.17 12.14 10.35
C ASP A 306 3.31 12.51 9.11
N GLY A 307 3.67 13.56 8.37
CA GLY A 307 2.94 13.95 7.16
C GLY A 307 2.91 12.87 6.08
N ALA A 308 3.94 12.02 6.01
CA ALA A 308 3.98 10.94 5.03
C ALA A 308 3.08 9.74 5.42
N SER A 309 2.94 9.45 6.72
CA SER A 309 2.04 8.38 7.20
C SER A 309 0.57 8.78 7.07
N LEU A 310 0.27 10.07 7.26
CA LEU A 310 -1.10 10.59 7.12
C LEU A 310 -1.59 10.62 5.67
N ALA A 311 -0.68 10.73 4.71
CA ALA A 311 -1.04 10.86 3.29
C ALA A 311 -1.76 9.62 2.71
N ALA A 312 -1.51 8.42 3.26
CA ALA A 312 -2.15 7.18 2.83
C ALA A 312 -3.37 6.80 3.68
N ALA A 313 -3.59 7.48 4.82
CA ALA A 313 -4.72 7.22 5.70
C ALA A 313 -6.02 7.79 5.12
N ARG A 314 -7.13 7.05 5.29
CA ARG A 314 -8.48 7.51 4.93
C ARG A 314 -9.26 8.04 6.12
N CYS A 315 -8.86 7.63 7.30
CA CYS A 315 -9.43 8.11 8.55
C CYS A 315 -8.29 8.38 9.53
N VAL A 316 -8.22 9.61 10.04
CA VAL A 316 -7.26 9.98 11.07
C VAL A 316 -8.02 10.26 12.35
N SER A 317 -7.71 9.49 13.40
CA SER A 317 -8.28 9.70 14.73
C SER A 317 -7.32 10.51 15.60
N VAL A 318 -7.86 11.49 16.30
CA VAL A 318 -7.09 12.33 17.24
C VAL A 318 -7.79 12.28 18.60
N VAL A 319 -7.03 11.97 19.63
CA VAL A 319 -7.55 12.02 21.00
C VAL A 319 -7.59 13.49 21.48
N GLU A 320 -8.59 13.83 22.29
CA GLU A 320 -8.83 15.16 22.82
C GLU A 320 -7.54 15.80 23.37
N PRO A 321 -7.16 17.00 22.91
CA PRO A 321 -6.01 17.72 23.46
C PRO A 321 -6.30 18.17 24.90
N GLU A 322 -5.25 18.32 25.69
CA GLU A 322 -5.34 18.90 27.03
C GLU A 322 -6.06 20.27 27.02
N HIS A 323 -6.80 20.55 28.09
CA HIS A 323 -7.55 21.80 28.22
C HIS A 323 -6.70 23.05 27.89
N GLY A 324 -7.26 23.94 27.05
CA GLY A 324 -6.63 25.21 26.70
C GLY A 324 -5.78 25.24 25.45
N ARG A 325 -5.69 24.15 24.69
CA ARG A 325 -5.03 24.13 23.38
C ARG A 325 -6.03 24.41 22.24
N HIS A 326 -5.61 25.18 21.25
CA HIS A 326 -6.39 25.47 20.05
C HIS A 326 -5.99 24.56 18.92
N LEU A 327 -6.94 24.17 18.08
CA LEU A 327 -6.67 23.43 16.86
C LEU A 327 -5.81 24.26 15.88
N ALA A 328 -4.84 23.63 15.23
CA ALA A 328 -4.08 24.22 14.17
C ALA A 328 -4.93 24.23 12.88
N GLU A 329 -5.71 25.27 12.69
CA GLU A 329 -6.68 25.37 11.58
C GLU A 329 -6.08 25.07 10.21
N GLY A 330 -4.84 25.52 9.97
CA GLY A 330 -4.14 25.30 8.70
C GLY A 330 -3.90 23.81 8.43
N LEU A 331 -3.47 23.04 9.44
CA LEU A 331 -3.24 21.60 9.32
C LEU A 331 -4.57 20.84 9.18
N VAL A 332 -5.59 21.24 9.91
CA VAL A 332 -6.93 20.65 9.76
C VAL A 332 -7.47 20.87 8.35
N LYS A 333 -7.37 22.08 7.82
CA LYS A 333 -7.75 22.39 6.41
C LYS A 333 -6.97 21.55 5.42
N GLN A 334 -5.65 21.48 5.57
CA GLN A 334 -4.80 20.68 4.69
C GLN A 334 -5.17 19.18 4.76
N ALA A 335 -5.41 18.62 5.94
CA ALA A 335 -5.80 17.22 6.11
C ALA A 335 -7.19 16.91 5.54
N THR A 336 -8.07 17.90 5.45
CA THR A 336 -9.43 17.78 4.89
C THR A 336 -9.56 18.23 3.44
N GLY A 337 -8.45 18.51 2.74
CA GLY A 337 -8.44 18.84 1.31
C GLY A 337 -8.62 20.33 1.01
N GLY A 338 -8.32 21.21 1.96
CA GLY A 338 -8.36 22.68 1.86
C GLY A 338 -7.02 23.31 1.47
#